data_343c7ac0c78cdda669dbf238a9ef122a
#
_entry.id   343c7ac0c78cdda669dbf238a9ef122a
#
_cell.length_a   1.000
_cell.length_b   1.000
_cell.length_c   1.000
_cell.angle_alpha   90.00
_cell.angle_beta   90.00
_cell.angle_gamma   90.00
#
_symmetry.space_group_name_H-M   'P 1'
#
loop_
_entity.id
_entity.type
_entity.pdbx_description
1 polymer ?
#
loop_
_entity_poly.entity_id
_entity_poly.type
_entity_poly.pdbx_seq_one_letter_code
_entity_poly.pdbx_strand_id
1 'polypeptide(L)'
;MQPIGLFFASSTGNTRRIAKAIKKRFDDNVMAAACNVNKATPEQFAAYSHLILGSSTLGAGQLPGRETDCMGGGWLEFLPQLAELDFTGKTIALFGFGNQDKYPDEFADGLGELYHFFLQRGATVVGQTSTEGYDYLESKAEVDDEFVGLVLDHENQKLLTDARVAAWLVSIQAAFGLPI
;
A
#
# COMPACT_ATOMS: atom_id res chain seq x y z
N MET A 1 -20.39 -10.01 -5.12
CA MET A 1 -19.14 -9.33 -5.48
C MET A 1 -17.99 -10.18 -4.97
N GLN A 2 -16.89 -10.28 -5.71
CA GLN A 2 -15.69 -10.97 -5.24
C GLN A 2 -15.09 -10.17 -4.07
N PRO A 3 -14.56 -10.82 -3.01
CA PRO A 3 -13.87 -10.10 -1.94
C PRO A 3 -12.69 -9.27 -2.46
N ILE A 4 -12.38 -8.18 -1.77
CA ILE A 4 -11.21 -7.36 -2.03
C ILE A 4 -9.96 -8.10 -1.55
N GLY A 5 -8.93 -8.18 -2.39
CA GLY A 5 -7.63 -8.72 -2.01
C GLY A 5 -6.86 -7.71 -1.15
N LEU A 6 -6.27 -8.17 -0.06
CA LEU A 6 -5.48 -7.33 0.84
C LEU A 6 -4.09 -7.93 1.02
N PHE A 7 -3.10 -7.28 0.44
CA PHE A 7 -1.71 -7.77 0.44
C PHE A 7 -0.76 -6.72 1.00
N PHE A 8 0.31 -7.18 1.62
CA PHE A 8 1.31 -6.27 2.19
C PHE A 8 2.70 -6.91 2.22
N ALA A 9 3.72 -6.07 2.35
CA ALA A 9 5.04 -6.46 2.81
C ALA A 9 5.47 -5.56 3.97
N SER A 10 6.17 -6.12 4.94
CA SER A 10 6.56 -5.42 6.16
C SER A 10 7.83 -6.02 6.74
N SER A 11 8.77 -5.17 7.15
CA SER A 11 9.95 -5.59 7.92
C SER A 11 9.74 -5.46 9.43
N THR A 12 9.17 -4.34 9.90
CA THR A 12 8.98 -4.03 11.33
C THR A 12 7.63 -4.46 11.91
N GLY A 13 6.69 -4.86 11.04
CA GLY A 13 5.33 -5.25 11.44
C GLY A 13 4.30 -4.13 11.43
N ASN A 14 4.67 -2.88 11.18
CA ASN A 14 3.72 -1.75 11.13
C ASN A 14 2.72 -1.89 9.99
N THR A 15 3.18 -2.23 8.79
CA THR A 15 2.30 -2.45 7.62
C THR A 15 1.34 -3.60 7.86
N ARG A 16 1.83 -4.71 8.44
CA ARG A 16 0.99 -5.85 8.83
C ARG A 16 -0.12 -5.43 9.80
N ARG A 17 0.23 -4.63 10.81
CA ARG A 17 -0.73 -4.16 11.82
C ARG A 17 -1.85 -3.34 11.18
N ILE A 18 -1.53 -2.44 10.26
CA ILE A 18 -2.54 -1.65 9.54
C ILE A 18 -3.38 -2.54 8.62
N ALA A 19 -2.77 -3.46 7.87
CA ALA A 19 -3.50 -4.41 7.05
C ALA A 19 -4.52 -5.21 7.87
N LYS A 20 -4.11 -5.72 9.03
CA LYS A 20 -5.01 -6.42 9.95
C LYS A 20 -6.11 -5.52 10.53
N ALA A 21 -5.78 -4.27 10.85
CA ALA A 21 -6.75 -3.28 11.33
C ALA A 21 -7.80 -2.93 10.27
N ILE A 22 -7.39 -2.80 9.01
CA ILE A 22 -8.30 -2.61 7.88
C ILE A 22 -9.21 -3.84 7.74
N LYS A 23 -8.64 -5.05 7.66
CA LYS A 23 -9.41 -6.30 7.53
C LYS A 23 -10.46 -6.46 8.64
N LYS A 24 -10.11 -6.11 9.87
CA LYS A 24 -10.99 -6.27 11.04
C LYS A 24 -12.30 -5.46 10.92
N ARG A 25 -12.35 -4.48 10.04
CA ARG A 25 -13.56 -3.65 9.81
C ARG A 25 -14.56 -4.29 8.86
N PHE A 26 -14.20 -5.39 8.19
CA PHE A 26 -15.01 -5.97 7.12
C PHE A 26 -15.10 -7.49 7.26
N ASP A 27 -16.25 -8.03 6.88
CA ASP A 27 -16.48 -9.48 6.81
C ASP A 27 -15.67 -10.12 5.66
N ASP A 28 -15.55 -11.46 5.71
CA ASP A 28 -14.78 -12.22 4.71
C ASP A 28 -15.38 -12.13 3.29
N ASN A 29 -16.68 -11.88 3.18
CA ASN A 29 -17.35 -11.68 1.88
C ASN A 29 -16.97 -10.32 1.25
N VAL A 30 -16.55 -9.36 2.04
CA VAL A 30 -16.15 -8.01 1.57
C VAL A 30 -14.66 -7.95 1.32
N MET A 31 -13.86 -8.48 2.24
CA MET A 31 -12.41 -8.38 2.19
C MET A 31 -11.75 -9.68 2.63
N ALA A 32 -10.82 -10.17 1.82
CA ALA A 32 -10.03 -11.35 2.14
C ALA A 32 -9.09 -11.10 3.33
N ALA A 33 -8.62 -12.16 3.94
CA ALA A 33 -7.61 -12.08 4.99
C ALA A 33 -6.34 -11.39 4.48
N ALA A 34 -5.73 -10.56 5.33
CA ALA A 34 -4.48 -9.87 4.99
C ALA A 34 -3.37 -10.89 4.74
N CYS A 35 -2.76 -10.83 3.55
CA CYS A 35 -1.74 -11.76 3.10
C CYS A 35 -0.40 -11.05 2.90
N ASN A 36 0.65 -11.56 3.53
CA ASN A 36 2.00 -11.11 3.21
C ASN A 36 2.40 -11.65 1.83
N VAL A 37 2.91 -10.78 0.96
CA VAL A 37 3.27 -11.16 -0.43
C VAL A 37 4.33 -12.25 -0.49
N ASN A 38 5.14 -12.45 0.55
CA ASN A 38 6.10 -13.55 0.62
C ASN A 38 5.45 -14.95 0.73
N LYS A 39 4.14 -14.99 0.94
CA LYS A 39 3.32 -16.22 1.00
C LYS A 39 2.29 -16.30 -0.13
N ALA A 40 2.25 -15.29 -1.00
CA ALA A 40 1.31 -15.22 -2.11
C ALA A 40 1.91 -15.81 -3.39
N THR A 41 1.05 -16.27 -4.28
CA THR A 41 1.42 -16.60 -5.66
C THR A 41 0.88 -15.53 -6.60
N PRO A 42 1.51 -15.34 -7.79
CA PRO A 42 0.99 -14.44 -8.82
C PRO A 42 -0.47 -14.73 -9.20
N GLU A 43 -0.85 -16.00 -9.28
CA GLU A 43 -2.20 -16.45 -9.62
C GLU A 43 -3.22 -16.03 -8.57
N GLN A 44 -2.89 -16.23 -7.29
CA GLN A 44 -3.75 -15.78 -6.17
C GLN A 44 -3.93 -14.27 -6.18
N PHE A 45 -2.85 -13.52 -6.40
CA PHE A 45 -2.88 -12.06 -6.45
C PHE A 45 -3.71 -11.57 -7.63
N ALA A 46 -3.46 -12.09 -8.83
CA ALA A 46 -4.13 -11.68 -10.06
C ALA A 46 -5.62 -12.07 -10.12
N ALA A 47 -6.07 -12.99 -9.27
CA ALA A 47 -7.46 -13.42 -9.22
C ALA A 47 -8.42 -12.31 -8.71
N TYR A 48 -7.92 -11.34 -7.97
CA TYR A 48 -8.73 -10.23 -7.45
C TYR A 48 -8.89 -9.11 -8.47
N SER A 49 -10.10 -8.58 -8.61
CA SER A 49 -10.38 -7.38 -9.41
C SER A 49 -10.13 -6.07 -8.64
N HIS A 50 -10.23 -6.12 -7.32
CA HIS A 50 -9.99 -5.00 -6.41
C HIS A 50 -8.93 -5.40 -5.38
N LEU A 51 -7.91 -4.58 -5.25
CA LEU A 51 -6.74 -4.87 -4.42
C LEU A 51 -6.39 -3.67 -3.53
N ILE A 52 -6.20 -3.92 -2.25
CA ILE A 52 -5.58 -2.97 -1.32
C ILE A 52 -4.19 -3.48 -1.00
N LEU A 53 -3.18 -2.65 -1.25
CA LEU A 53 -1.77 -3.02 -1.14
C LEU A 53 -1.05 -2.13 -0.14
N GLY A 54 -0.30 -2.73 0.76
CA GLY A 54 0.46 -2.01 1.78
C GLY A 54 1.97 -2.26 1.70
N SER A 55 2.76 -1.22 1.94
CA SER A 55 4.22 -1.30 1.96
C SER A 55 4.86 -0.37 2.96
N SER A 56 5.97 -0.82 3.54
CA SER A 56 6.96 0.05 4.19
C SER A 56 7.87 0.70 3.14
N THR A 57 8.59 1.74 3.54
CA THR A 57 9.74 2.30 2.82
C THR A 57 10.97 2.05 3.67
N LEU A 58 11.99 1.42 3.12
CA LEU A 58 13.20 1.03 3.83
C LEU A 58 14.45 1.68 3.23
N GLY A 59 15.47 1.84 4.04
CA GLY A 59 16.74 2.41 3.61
C GLY A 59 16.58 3.74 2.86
N ALA A 60 17.18 3.84 1.69
CA ALA A 60 17.11 5.01 0.81
C ALA A 60 15.93 4.95 -0.17
N GLY A 61 14.71 4.83 0.36
CA GLY A 61 13.49 4.83 -0.45
C GLY A 61 13.15 3.49 -1.11
N GLN A 62 13.60 2.37 -0.52
CA GLN A 62 13.47 1.05 -1.11
C GLN A 62 12.23 0.30 -0.61
N LEU A 63 11.74 -0.61 -1.45
CA LEU A 63 10.69 -1.56 -1.07
C LEU A 63 11.22 -2.66 -0.13
N PRO A 64 10.35 -3.25 0.70
CA PRO A 64 10.69 -4.41 1.50
C PRO A 64 11.12 -5.60 0.64
N GLY A 65 12.21 -6.21 1.02
CA GLY A 65 12.77 -7.41 0.39
C GLY A 65 13.99 -7.89 1.16
N ARG A 66 14.60 -8.97 0.71
CA ARG A 66 15.77 -9.56 1.39
C ARG A 66 16.95 -8.60 1.43
N GLU A 67 17.13 -7.78 0.41
CA GLU A 67 18.19 -6.76 0.34
C GLU A 67 17.96 -5.58 1.31
N THR A 68 16.76 -5.45 1.85
CA THR A 68 16.36 -4.38 2.76
C THR A 68 15.92 -4.91 4.12
N ASP A 69 16.59 -5.95 4.61
CA ASP A 69 16.36 -6.58 5.92
C ASP A 69 14.97 -7.18 6.15
N CYS A 70 14.26 -7.50 5.09
CA CYS A 70 13.02 -8.27 5.14
C CYS A 70 13.33 -9.75 4.85
N MET A 71 13.76 -10.50 5.86
CA MET A 71 14.34 -11.84 5.75
C MET A 71 13.48 -12.85 5.01
N GLY A 72 12.17 -12.77 5.14
CA GLY A 72 11.22 -13.65 4.43
C GLY A 72 10.94 -13.24 3.00
N GLY A 73 11.52 -12.14 2.52
CA GLY A 73 11.18 -11.53 1.24
C GLY A 73 9.97 -10.58 1.34
N GLY A 74 9.77 -9.79 0.29
CA GLY A 74 8.70 -8.81 0.23
C GLY A 74 8.39 -8.40 -1.21
N TRP A 75 8.04 -7.14 -1.42
CA TRP A 75 7.72 -6.64 -2.76
C TRP A 75 8.88 -6.77 -3.75
N LEU A 76 10.15 -6.63 -3.31
CA LEU A 76 11.30 -6.76 -4.22
C LEU A 76 11.37 -8.12 -4.91
N GLU A 77 10.99 -9.20 -4.22
CA GLU A 77 10.95 -10.54 -4.78
C GLU A 77 9.62 -10.85 -5.50
N PHE A 78 8.53 -10.22 -5.07
CA PHE A 78 7.20 -10.52 -5.60
C PHE A 78 6.89 -9.77 -6.90
N LEU A 79 7.22 -8.47 -7.01
CA LEU A 79 6.93 -7.67 -8.20
C LEU A 79 7.53 -8.26 -9.49
N PRO A 80 8.77 -8.78 -9.52
CA PRO A 80 9.29 -9.43 -10.73
C PRO A 80 8.43 -10.59 -11.22
N GLN A 81 7.76 -11.31 -10.33
CA GLN A 81 6.85 -12.41 -10.70
C GLN A 81 5.54 -11.90 -11.35
N LEU A 82 5.20 -10.64 -11.15
CA LEU A 82 4.02 -9.99 -11.73
C LEU A 82 4.35 -9.19 -13.01
N ALA A 83 5.62 -9.12 -13.41
CA ALA A 83 6.11 -8.19 -14.42
C ALA A 83 5.41 -8.29 -15.78
N GLU A 84 5.05 -9.52 -16.20
CA GLU A 84 4.42 -9.81 -17.48
C GLU A 84 2.87 -9.85 -17.39
N LEU A 85 2.28 -9.60 -16.22
CA LEU A 85 0.84 -9.61 -16.03
C LEU A 85 0.22 -8.28 -16.46
N ASP A 86 -0.97 -8.35 -17.04
CA ASP A 86 -1.81 -7.21 -17.37
C ASP A 86 -2.80 -6.94 -16.22
N PHE A 87 -2.77 -5.71 -15.70
CA PHE A 87 -3.66 -5.26 -14.63
C PHE A 87 -4.79 -4.36 -15.16
N THR A 88 -5.01 -4.30 -16.47
CA THR A 88 -6.15 -3.58 -17.07
C THR A 88 -7.46 -4.08 -16.47
N GLY A 89 -8.33 -3.15 -16.08
CA GLY A 89 -9.61 -3.45 -15.44
C GLY A 89 -9.53 -3.76 -13.95
N LYS A 90 -8.34 -3.76 -13.36
CA LYS A 90 -8.17 -3.90 -11.91
C LYS A 90 -8.10 -2.54 -11.22
N THR A 91 -8.76 -2.42 -10.08
CA THR A 91 -8.72 -1.23 -9.24
C THR A 91 -7.84 -1.49 -8.03
N ILE A 92 -6.87 -0.61 -7.79
CA ILE A 92 -5.88 -0.74 -6.72
C ILE A 92 -5.93 0.51 -5.83
N ALA A 93 -5.89 0.32 -4.53
CA ALA A 93 -5.66 1.38 -3.55
C ALA A 93 -4.42 1.03 -2.72
N LEU A 94 -3.61 2.04 -2.42
CA LEU A 94 -2.29 1.87 -1.81
C LEU A 94 -2.25 2.53 -0.43
N PHE A 95 -1.60 1.87 0.53
CA PHE A 95 -1.21 2.50 1.78
C PHE A 95 0.25 2.18 2.11
N GLY A 96 0.93 3.09 2.76
CA GLY A 96 2.33 2.90 3.07
C GLY A 96 2.85 3.78 4.18
N PHE A 97 4.09 3.54 4.55
CA PHE A 97 4.77 4.21 5.64
C PHE A 97 5.99 4.98 5.14
N GLY A 98 6.21 6.14 5.78
CA GLY A 98 7.44 6.91 5.71
C GLY A 98 7.83 7.41 7.09
N ASN A 99 9.03 7.97 7.18
CA ASN A 99 9.53 8.69 8.36
C ASN A 99 10.05 10.04 7.90
N GLN A 100 9.24 11.09 8.05
CA GLN A 100 9.50 12.41 7.50
C GLN A 100 10.71 13.10 8.16
N ASP A 101 11.00 12.80 9.41
CA ASP A 101 12.15 13.39 10.12
C ASP A 101 13.46 12.74 9.74
N LYS A 102 13.46 11.41 9.61
CA LYS A 102 14.69 10.64 9.36
C LYS A 102 15.01 10.52 7.87
N TYR A 103 13.98 10.43 7.02
CA TYR A 103 14.11 10.22 5.58
C TYR A 103 13.25 11.23 4.80
N PRO A 104 13.53 12.55 4.92
CA PRO A 104 12.72 13.58 4.27
C PRO A 104 12.88 13.62 2.75
N ASP A 105 13.99 13.11 2.20
CA ASP A 105 14.27 13.09 0.76
C ASP A 105 13.71 11.84 0.05
N GLU A 106 13.36 10.81 0.80
CA GLU A 106 12.80 9.53 0.28
C GLU A 106 11.50 9.17 1.00
N PHE A 107 10.72 10.18 1.38
CA PHE A 107 9.53 9.99 2.19
C PHE A 107 8.47 9.15 1.48
N ALA A 108 8.15 7.99 2.06
CA ALA A 108 7.16 7.03 1.54
C ALA A 108 7.44 6.55 0.10
N ASP A 109 8.69 6.57 -0.35
CA ASP A 109 9.08 6.22 -1.72
C ASP A 109 8.64 4.81 -2.15
N GLY A 110 8.60 3.86 -1.21
CA GLY A 110 8.10 2.51 -1.49
C GLY A 110 6.68 2.51 -2.04
N LEU A 111 5.84 3.42 -1.58
CA LEU A 111 4.48 3.57 -2.10
C LEU A 111 4.48 4.07 -3.55
N GLY A 112 5.36 5.01 -3.86
CA GLY A 112 5.57 5.49 -5.23
C GLY A 112 6.06 4.40 -6.18
N GLU A 113 6.94 3.53 -5.72
CA GLU A 113 7.42 2.38 -6.50
C GLU A 113 6.27 1.42 -6.84
N LEU A 114 5.40 1.09 -5.88
CA LEU A 114 4.21 0.28 -6.14
C LEU A 114 3.26 0.96 -7.13
N TYR A 115 3.00 2.25 -6.95
CA TYR A 115 2.14 3.02 -7.84
C TYR A 115 2.59 2.94 -9.29
N HIS A 116 3.86 3.25 -9.57
CA HIS A 116 4.40 3.23 -10.92
C HIS A 116 4.39 1.83 -11.52
N PHE A 117 4.70 0.80 -10.73
CA PHE A 117 4.68 -0.58 -11.20
C PHE A 117 3.30 -0.98 -11.72
N PHE A 118 2.24 -0.76 -10.96
CA PHE A 118 0.90 -1.17 -11.35
C PHE A 118 0.27 -0.24 -12.39
N LEU A 119 0.53 1.07 -12.32
CA LEU A 119 0.06 2.02 -13.32
C LEU A 119 0.58 1.68 -14.72
N GLN A 120 1.86 1.36 -14.85
CA GLN A 120 2.49 0.96 -16.13
C GLN A 120 1.91 -0.32 -16.69
N ARG A 121 1.25 -1.14 -15.88
CA ARG A 121 0.61 -2.39 -16.27
C ARG A 121 -0.90 -2.29 -16.42
N GLY A 122 -1.43 -1.09 -16.50
CA GLY A 122 -2.83 -0.82 -16.84
C GLY A 122 -3.79 -0.75 -15.67
N ALA A 123 -3.33 -0.88 -14.42
CA ALA A 123 -4.21 -0.75 -13.26
C ALA A 123 -4.77 0.68 -13.12
N THR A 124 -5.99 0.77 -12.62
CA THR A 124 -6.55 2.03 -12.13
C THR A 124 -6.22 2.17 -10.64
N VAL A 125 -5.45 3.19 -10.28
CA VAL A 125 -5.08 3.46 -8.89
C VAL A 125 -5.95 4.58 -8.34
N VAL A 126 -6.58 4.33 -7.20
CA VAL A 126 -7.49 5.29 -6.52
C VAL A 126 -7.09 5.46 -5.06
N GLY A 127 -7.66 6.45 -4.39
CA GLY A 127 -7.42 6.70 -2.98
C GLY A 127 -6.25 7.66 -2.74
N GLN A 128 -6.04 8.59 -3.65
CA GLN A 128 -5.10 9.69 -3.47
C GLN A 128 -5.46 10.48 -2.21
N THR A 129 -4.44 11.01 -1.53
CA THR A 129 -4.61 11.79 -0.31
C THR A 129 -3.80 13.08 -0.38
N SER A 130 -4.23 14.08 0.41
CA SER A 130 -3.53 15.35 0.50
C SER A 130 -2.13 15.20 1.11
N THR A 131 -1.19 15.98 0.63
CA THR A 131 0.15 16.12 1.23
C THR A 131 0.17 17.07 2.43
N GLU A 132 -0.94 17.75 2.71
CA GLU A 132 -1.06 18.68 3.82
C GLU A 132 -0.90 17.97 5.18
N GLY A 133 -0.13 18.58 6.07
CA GLY A 133 0.12 18.03 7.41
C GLY A 133 1.35 17.14 7.50
N TYR A 134 2.12 17.03 6.42
CA TYR A 134 3.42 16.32 6.39
C TYR A 134 4.55 17.32 6.11
N ASP A 135 5.70 17.06 6.72
CA ASP A 135 6.91 17.89 6.57
C ASP A 135 8.05 17.02 6.01
N TYR A 136 8.18 16.99 4.71
CA TYR A 136 9.21 16.25 3.97
C TYR A 136 9.74 17.11 2.82
N LEU A 137 10.83 16.68 2.20
CA LEU A 137 11.47 17.41 1.09
C LEU A 137 11.07 16.82 -0.27
N GLU A 138 11.20 15.50 -0.42
CA GLU A 138 10.88 14.80 -1.67
C GLU A 138 10.18 13.47 -1.38
N SER A 139 9.29 13.07 -2.29
CA SER A 139 8.59 11.79 -2.22
C SER A 139 8.22 11.28 -3.61
N LYS A 140 8.59 10.04 -3.92
CA LYS A 140 8.09 9.35 -5.13
C LYS A 140 6.60 9.01 -5.04
N ALA A 141 6.03 9.05 -3.84
CA ALA A 141 4.59 8.86 -3.62
C ALA A 141 3.78 10.10 -3.93
N GLU A 142 4.40 11.25 -4.17
CA GLU A 142 3.74 12.49 -4.56
C GLU A 142 3.68 12.60 -6.08
N VAL A 143 2.47 12.66 -6.61
CA VAL A 143 2.18 12.85 -8.04
C VAL A 143 1.04 13.88 -8.16
N ASP A 144 1.26 14.92 -8.97
CA ASP A 144 0.28 16.01 -9.17
C ASP A 144 -0.17 16.69 -7.87
N ASP A 145 0.78 16.94 -6.96
CA ASP A 145 0.59 17.57 -5.64
C ASP A 145 -0.27 16.76 -4.63
N GLU A 146 -0.51 15.49 -4.91
CA GLU A 146 -1.19 14.56 -3.99
C GLU A 146 -0.34 13.30 -3.78
N PHE A 147 -0.51 12.63 -2.64
CA PHE A 147 -0.01 11.28 -2.47
C PHE A 147 -0.84 10.29 -3.29
N VAL A 148 -0.19 9.30 -3.86
CA VAL A 148 -0.81 8.23 -4.66
C VAL A 148 -1.65 7.25 -3.85
N GLY A 149 -1.70 7.41 -2.54
CA GLY A 149 -2.45 6.58 -1.60
C GLY A 149 -2.39 7.13 -0.19
N LEU A 150 -2.73 6.31 0.78
CA LEU A 150 -2.65 6.65 2.20
C LEU A 150 -1.20 6.58 2.68
N VAL A 151 -0.65 7.70 3.15
CA VAL A 151 0.69 7.78 3.75
C VAL A 151 0.56 7.90 5.27
N LEU A 152 1.25 7.02 5.99
CA LEU A 152 1.32 6.99 7.45
C LEU A 152 2.77 7.19 7.91
N ASP A 153 2.93 7.86 9.05
CA ASP A 153 4.21 8.06 9.70
C ASP A 153 4.09 7.63 11.17
N HIS A 154 4.52 6.40 11.43
CA HIS A 154 4.40 5.81 12.77
C HIS A 154 5.32 6.47 13.80
N GLU A 155 6.49 6.93 13.37
CA GLU A 155 7.49 7.49 14.27
C GLU A 155 7.13 8.92 14.71
N ASN A 156 6.62 9.73 13.80
CA ASN A 156 6.42 11.17 14.03
C ASN A 156 4.94 11.54 14.21
N GLN A 157 4.00 10.78 13.66
CA GLN A 157 2.57 11.11 13.62
C GLN A 157 1.66 9.92 13.99
N LYS A 158 2.10 9.08 14.90
CA LYS A 158 1.38 7.87 15.32
C LYS A 158 -0.07 8.13 15.73
N LEU A 159 -0.35 9.22 16.41
CA LEU A 159 -1.69 9.55 16.89
C LEU A 159 -2.69 9.90 15.79
N LEU A 160 -2.20 10.21 14.58
CA LEU A 160 -3.04 10.51 13.42
C LEU A 160 -3.41 9.26 12.61
N THR A 161 -2.80 8.12 12.89
CA THR A 161 -2.93 6.89 12.10
C THR A 161 -4.38 6.43 11.96
N ASP A 162 -5.10 6.27 13.07
CA ASP A 162 -6.46 5.72 13.03
C ASP A 162 -7.43 6.63 12.28
N ALA A 163 -7.34 7.94 12.48
CA ALA A 163 -8.17 8.92 11.78
C ALA A 163 -7.87 8.94 10.28
N ARG A 164 -6.59 8.87 9.90
CA ARG A 164 -6.17 8.82 8.49
C ARG A 164 -6.65 7.55 7.79
N VAL A 165 -6.53 6.39 8.44
CA VAL A 165 -7.05 5.11 7.91
C VAL A 165 -8.56 5.19 7.71
N ALA A 166 -9.30 5.68 8.70
CA ALA A 166 -10.76 5.80 8.62
C ALA A 166 -11.19 6.72 7.47
N ALA A 167 -10.61 7.90 7.37
CA ALA A 167 -10.92 8.87 6.31
C ALA A 167 -10.58 8.32 4.91
N TRP A 168 -9.46 7.62 4.78
CA TRP A 168 -9.05 7.01 3.53
C TRP A 168 -10.00 5.90 3.08
N LEU A 169 -10.45 5.04 3.98
CA LEU A 169 -11.43 3.99 3.65
C LEU A 169 -12.74 4.60 3.15
N VAL A 170 -13.18 5.73 3.73
CA VAL A 170 -14.34 6.47 3.24
C VAL A 170 -14.08 7.01 1.82
N SER A 171 -12.88 7.54 1.55
CA SER A 171 -12.55 8.08 0.23
C SER A 171 -12.56 7.04 -0.89
N ILE A 172 -12.21 5.78 -0.60
CA ILE A 172 -12.22 4.69 -1.59
C ILE A 172 -13.53 3.90 -1.59
N GLN A 173 -14.48 4.23 -0.73
CA GLN A 173 -15.73 3.49 -0.54
C GLN A 173 -16.45 3.19 -1.85
N ALA A 174 -16.66 4.21 -2.67
CA ALA A 174 -17.42 4.08 -3.91
C ALA A 174 -16.70 3.16 -4.93
N ALA A 175 -15.38 3.29 -5.06
CA ALA A 175 -14.59 2.50 -6.00
C ALA A 175 -14.47 1.03 -5.59
N PHE A 176 -14.51 0.74 -4.30
CA PHE A 176 -14.34 -0.60 -3.73
C PHE A 176 -15.64 -1.26 -3.28
N GLY A 177 -16.75 -0.53 -3.29
CA GLY A 177 -18.03 -1.04 -2.79
C GLY A 177 -17.99 -1.37 -1.30
N LEU A 178 -17.27 -0.58 -0.49
CA LEU A 178 -17.16 -0.84 0.94
C LEU A 178 -18.47 -0.48 1.67
N PRO A 179 -18.94 -1.33 2.58
CA PRO A 179 -20.14 -1.07 3.39
C PRO A 179 -19.78 -0.22 4.62
N ILE A 180 -19.57 1.08 4.41
CA ILE A 180 -19.24 2.05 5.46
C ILE A 180 -20.34 3.10 5.54
#